data_0b78c159d83ac56fffda70824e65beed
#
_entry.id   0b78c159d83ac56fffda70824e65beed
#
_cell.length_a   1.000
_cell.length_b   1.000
_cell.length_c   1.000
_cell.angle_alpha   90.00
_cell.angle_beta   90.00
_cell.angle_gamma   90.00
#
_symmetry.space_group_name_H-M   'P 1'
#
loop_
_entity.id
_entity.type
_entity.pdbx_description
1 polymer ?
#
loop_
_entity_poly.entity_id
_entity_poly.type
_entity_poly.pdbx_seq_one_letter_code
_entity_poly.pdbx_strand_id
1 'polypeptide(L)'
;GHVALARERMASWLLPVVRLGTDMGVVKGAIAPYSAPHQRVECKDVDLPIDLGVWRSLNGAPAVFAIESAMDELAVQRGEDSLEYRLAQMKGAHPRLRECFERVAVMSSNKPLPGGANYGRGFAGGIFDGRCYVAISADVHVDVDTQKIRVLHMCCAQDVGLAINPGQLRAQIESNLVWSIGMALLERFEVADNNIQSSNFDNYLIPRMQDMPSFDIEIIDQPGIPPAGAGEVALVAGPSAIANAIRNASGFRAVKLPIAFSDITSGFKA
;
A
#
# COMPACT_ATOMS: atom_id res chain seq x y z
N GLY A 1 12.88 -5.10 11.54
CA GLY A 1 13.08 -3.80 11.99
C GLY A 1 14.06 -3.58 13.13
N HIS A 2 13.60 -3.18 14.30
CA HIS A 2 14.47 -2.84 15.45
C HIS A 2 15.30 -4.02 15.95
N VAL A 3 14.79 -5.23 15.90
CA VAL A 3 15.50 -6.45 16.31
C VAL A 3 16.62 -6.80 15.31
N ALA A 4 16.41 -6.60 14.02
CA ALA A 4 17.46 -6.82 13.01
C ALA A 4 18.64 -5.87 13.21
N LEU A 5 18.36 -4.56 13.39
CA LEU A 5 19.40 -3.56 13.68
C LEU A 5 20.12 -3.81 15.01
N ALA A 6 19.41 -4.36 16.01
CA ALA A 6 20.05 -4.75 17.27
C ALA A 6 20.98 -5.97 17.10
N ARG A 7 20.62 -6.95 16.25
CA ARG A 7 21.43 -8.12 15.96
C ARG A 7 22.82 -7.78 15.43
N GLU A 8 22.93 -6.84 14.51
CA GLU A 8 24.20 -6.43 13.90
C GLU A 8 25.16 -5.77 14.89
N ARG A 9 24.63 -5.20 15.98
CA ARG A 9 25.40 -4.51 17.03
C ARG A 9 25.59 -5.32 18.30
N MET A 10 25.03 -6.52 18.37
CA MET A 10 25.11 -7.38 19.57
C MET A 10 26.30 -8.31 19.50
N ALA A 11 26.91 -8.57 20.67
CA ALA A 11 27.94 -9.59 20.78
C ALA A 11 27.40 -10.97 20.36
N SER A 12 28.16 -11.71 19.59
CA SER A 12 27.74 -12.98 18.94
C SER A 12 27.18 -14.04 19.93
N TRP A 13 27.58 -14.01 21.19
CA TRP A 13 27.07 -14.93 22.22
C TRP A 13 25.64 -14.62 22.68
N LEU A 14 25.12 -13.39 22.43
CA LEU A 14 23.74 -12.99 22.72
C LEU A 14 22.76 -13.34 21.57
N LEU A 15 23.27 -13.62 20.38
CA LEU A 15 22.45 -13.92 19.20
C LEU A 15 21.45 -15.08 19.39
N PRO A 16 21.81 -16.20 20.09
CA PRO A 16 20.84 -17.28 20.33
C PRO A 16 19.66 -16.86 21.20
N VAL A 17 19.86 -15.94 22.15
CA VAL A 17 18.78 -15.43 23.03
C VAL A 17 17.82 -14.51 22.28
N VAL A 18 18.33 -13.72 21.36
CA VAL A 18 17.53 -12.80 20.52
C VAL A 18 16.78 -13.54 19.42
N ARG A 19 17.25 -14.72 19.00
CA ARG A 19 16.54 -15.60 18.04
C ARG A 19 15.24 -16.19 18.57
N LEU A 20 15.00 -16.14 19.88
CA LEU A 20 13.77 -16.62 20.50
C LEU A 20 12.57 -15.66 20.32
N GLY A 21 12.77 -14.43 19.85
CA GLY A 21 11.71 -13.45 19.62
C GLY A 21 11.49 -13.15 18.13
N THR A 22 10.27 -13.32 17.65
CA THR A 22 9.87 -12.81 16.32
C THR A 22 9.79 -11.29 16.37
N ASP A 23 10.48 -10.61 15.47
CA ASP A 23 10.29 -9.17 15.29
C ASP A 23 8.86 -8.91 14.75
N MET A 24 8.00 -8.40 15.61
CA MET A 24 6.61 -8.10 15.24
C MET A 24 6.52 -7.08 14.11
N GLY A 25 7.58 -6.33 13.82
CA GLY A 25 7.67 -5.44 12.67
C GLY A 25 7.59 -6.16 11.33
N VAL A 26 8.12 -7.39 11.24
CA VAL A 26 8.12 -8.17 9.99
C VAL A 26 6.79 -8.84 9.67
N VAL A 27 5.86 -8.92 10.63
CA VAL A 27 4.53 -9.50 10.42
C VAL A 27 3.42 -8.43 10.43
N LYS A 28 3.77 -7.15 10.54
CA LYS A 28 2.78 -6.06 10.46
C LYS A 28 2.04 -6.10 9.13
N GLY A 29 0.71 -6.00 9.20
CA GLY A 29 -0.16 -6.04 8.03
C GLY A 29 -0.36 -7.41 7.40
N ALA A 30 0.28 -8.47 7.90
CA ALA A 30 0.19 -9.81 7.29
C ALA A 30 -1.12 -10.56 7.60
N ILE A 31 -1.88 -10.11 8.59
CA ILE A 31 -3.21 -10.67 8.89
C ILE A 31 -4.23 -9.91 8.07
N ALA A 32 -4.94 -10.63 7.18
CA ALA A 32 -5.97 -10.05 6.36
C ALA A 32 -7.18 -9.60 7.21
N PRO A 33 -7.68 -8.35 7.05
CA PRO A 33 -8.81 -7.85 7.84
C PRO A 33 -10.17 -8.35 7.31
N TYR A 34 -10.18 -9.43 6.58
CA TYR A 34 -11.36 -10.02 5.96
C TYR A 34 -11.79 -11.29 6.65
N SER A 35 -13.08 -11.61 6.54
CA SER A 35 -13.67 -12.83 7.13
C SER A 35 -13.16 -14.09 6.43
N ALA A 36 -12.08 -14.64 6.95
CA ALA A 36 -11.59 -15.95 6.57
C ALA A 36 -11.69 -16.88 7.78
N PRO A 37 -12.32 -18.06 7.66
CA PRO A 37 -12.51 -18.97 8.79
C PRO A 37 -11.19 -19.48 9.37
N HIS A 38 -10.15 -19.54 8.54
CA HIS A 38 -8.80 -19.95 8.95
C HIS A 38 -7.78 -19.05 8.27
N GLN A 39 -6.88 -18.48 9.07
CA GLN A 39 -5.74 -17.72 8.57
C GLN A 39 -4.45 -18.28 9.16
N ARG A 40 -3.43 -18.45 8.33
CA ARG A 40 -2.10 -18.86 8.76
C ARG A 40 -1.08 -17.92 8.15
N VAL A 41 -0.28 -17.29 9.00
CA VAL A 41 0.82 -16.42 8.60
C VAL A 41 2.13 -17.08 8.98
N GLU A 42 2.99 -17.28 8.02
CA GLU A 42 4.33 -17.83 8.22
C GLU A 42 5.38 -16.77 7.88
N CYS A 43 6.38 -16.64 8.73
CA CYS A 43 7.52 -15.78 8.51
C CYS A 43 8.77 -16.65 8.37
N LYS A 44 9.57 -16.38 7.33
CA LYS A 44 10.86 -17.01 7.12
C LYS A 44 11.92 -15.94 7.01
N ASP A 45 12.93 -16.01 7.84
CA ASP A 45 14.12 -15.16 7.73
C ASP A 45 14.93 -15.57 6.50
N VAL A 46 15.32 -14.57 5.72
CA VAL A 46 16.21 -14.74 4.56
C VAL A 46 17.37 -13.79 4.74
N ASP A 47 18.59 -14.33 4.67
CA ASP A 47 19.80 -13.52 4.67
C ASP A 47 19.97 -12.86 3.30
N LEU A 48 20.10 -11.54 3.29
CA LEU A 48 20.36 -10.75 2.08
C LEU A 48 21.81 -10.23 2.13
N PRO A 49 22.46 -10.07 0.98
CA PRO A 49 23.84 -9.56 0.89
C PRO A 49 23.93 -8.03 1.05
N ILE A 50 22.91 -7.41 1.60
CA ILE A 50 22.80 -5.96 1.82
C ILE A 50 22.24 -5.70 3.21
N ASP A 51 22.67 -4.60 3.84
CA ASP A 51 22.10 -4.14 5.08
C ASP A 51 20.67 -3.65 4.89
N LEU A 52 19.79 -4.05 5.80
CA LEU A 52 18.38 -3.67 5.79
C LEU A 52 18.10 -2.67 6.91
N GLY A 53 17.27 -1.68 6.60
CA GLY A 53 16.76 -0.73 7.57
C GLY A 53 15.23 -0.71 7.62
N VAL A 54 14.70 -0.04 8.63
CA VAL A 54 13.25 0.23 8.70
C VAL A 54 12.92 1.40 7.78
N TRP A 55 11.83 1.22 7.04
CA TRP A 55 11.26 2.24 6.18
C TRP A 55 9.80 2.46 6.52
N ARG A 56 9.22 3.59 6.13
CA ARG A 56 7.84 3.99 6.44
C ARG A 56 6.84 2.87 6.10
N SER A 57 5.92 2.54 6.99
CA SER A 57 4.97 1.42 6.96
C SER A 57 5.55 0.02 7.27
N LEU A 58 6.86 -0.13 7.41
CA LEU A 58 7.51 -1.40 7.70
C LEU A 58 7.07 -2.51 6.71
N ASN A 59 6.69 -3.68 7.21
CA ASN A 59 6.11 -4.75 6.38
C ASN A 59 4.64 -4.50 5.99
N GLY A 60 4.00 -3.43 6.49
CA GLY A 60 2.59 -3.16 6.22
C GLY A 60 2.29 -3.01 4.73
N ALA A 61 3.05 -2.19 4.01
CA ALA A 61 2.80 -1.97 2.58
C ALA A 61 2.97 -3.24 1.73
N PRO A 62 4.08 -4.01 1.79
CA PRO A 62 4.20 -5.24 1.01
C PRO A 62 3.19 -6.33 1.41
N ALA A 63 2.86 -6.48 2.69
CA ALA A 63 1.86 -7.45 3.12
C ALA A 63 0.45 -7.09 2.61
N VAL A 64 0.06 -5.83 2.76
CA VAL A 64 -1.23 -5.34 2.27
C VAL A 64 -1.28 -5.36 0.74
N PHE A 65 -0.16 -5.13 0.05
CA PHE A 65 -0.10 -5.29 -1.41
C PHE A 65 -0.48 -6.72 -1.83
N ALA A 66 0.05 -7.74 -1.17
CA ALA A 66 -0.30 -9.12 -1.48
C ALA A 66 -1.77 -9.43 -1.16
N ILE A 67 -2.26 -9.01 0.02
CA ILE A 67 -3.64 -9.25 0.46
C ILE A 67 -4.64 -8.54 -0.46
N GLU A 68 -4.46 -7.26 -0.71
CA GLU A 68 -5.38 -6.43 -1.49
C GLU A 68 -5.39 -6.81 -2.98
N SER A 69 -4.24 -7.24 -3.52
CA SER A 69 -4.17 -7.81 -4.85
C SER A 69 -4.95 -9.12 -4.96
N ALA A 70 -4.85 -10.00 -3.96
CA ALA A 70 -5.61 -11.24 -3.92
C ALA A 70 -7.13 -10.97 -3.78
N MET A 71 -7.53 -10.02 -2.94
CA MET A 71 -8.94 -9.64 -2.78
C MET A 71 -9.54 -9.09 -4.08
N ASP A 72 -8.76 -8.32 -4.83
CA ASP A 72 -9.18 -7.79 -6.12
C ASP A 72 -9.35 -8.90 -7.17
N GLU A 73 -8.42 -9.86 -7.24
CA GLU A 73 -8.53 -11.01 -8.13
C GLU A 73 -9.71 -11.93 -7.76
N LEU A 74 -9.99 -12.11 -6.47
CA LEU A 74 -11.16 -12.89 -6.03
C LEU A 74 -12.48 -12.20 -6.44
N ALA A 75 -12.56 -10.87 -6.36
CA ALA A 75 -13.72 -10.13 -6.83
C ALA A 75 -13.92 -10.32 -8.35
N VAL A 76 -12.84 -10.18 -9.14
CA VAL A 76 -12.87 -10.38 -10.58
C VAL A 76 -13.29 -11.81 -10.95
N GLN A 77 -12.74 -12.83 -10.29
CA GLN A 77 -13.12 -14.23 -10.53
C GLN A 77 -14.59 -14.52 -10.23
N ARG A 78 -15.20 -13.76 -9.31
CA ARG A 78 -16.62 -13.87 -8.97
C ARG A 78 -17.52 -13.00 -9.83
N GLY A 79 -16.97 -12.12 -10.64
CA GLY A 79 -17.74 -11.11 -11.39
C GLY A 79 -18.39 -10.07 -10.48
N GLU A 80 -17.84 -9.85 -9.29
CA GLU A 80 -18.33 -8.89 -8.31
C GLU A 80 -17.54 -7.58 -8.39
N ASP A 81 -18.18 -6.46 -8.00
CA ASP A 81 -17.47 -5.20 -7.83
C ASP A 81 -16.42 -5.30 -6.73
N SER A 82 -15.25 -4.79 -6.97
CA SER A 82 -14.07 -4.90 -6.09
C SER A 82 -14.30 -4.30 -4.70
N LEU A 83 -15.02 -3.16 -4.62
CA LEU A 83 -15.33 -2.50 -3.36
C LEU A 83 -16.43 -3.25 -2.59
N GLU A 84 -17.51 -3.59 -3.28
CA GLU A 84 -18.63 -4.34 -2.69
C GLU A 84 -18.18 -5.70 -2.17
N TYR A 85 -17.31 -6.39 -2.91
CA TYR A 85 -16.71 -7.65 -2.46
C TYR A 85 -15.96 -7.47 -1.14
N ARG A 86 -15.11 -6.43 -1.00
CA ARG A 86 -14.39 -6.14 0.25
C ARG A 86 -15.34 -5.86 1.40
N LEU A 87 -16.35 -5.01 1.18
CA LEU A 87 -17.35 -4.68 2.18
C LEU A 87 -18.15 -5.91 2.63
N ALA A 88 -18.47 -6.82 1.71
CA ALA A 88 -19.14 -8.08 2.02
C ALA A 88 -18.24 -9.04 2.84
N GLN A 89 -16.92 -9.04 2.60
CA GLN A 89 -15.98 -9.89 3.35
C GLN A 89 -15.61 -9.34 4.73
N MET A 90 -15.91 -8.09 5.04
CA MET A 90 -15.61 -7.48 6.35
C MET A 90 -16.72 -7.66 7.41
N LYS A 91 -17.72 -8.52 7.19
CA LYS A 91 -18.92 -8.72 8.03
C LYS A 91 -18.66 -8.60 9.54
N GLY A 92 -18.75 -7.39 10.09
CA GLY A 92 -18.66 -7.08 11.51
C GLY A 92 -17.27 -7.14 12.15
N ALA A 93 -16.22 -7.54 11.42
CA ALA A 93 -14.90 -7.76 11.99
C ALA A 93 -14.14 -6.44 12.28
N HIS A 94 -14.24 -5.44 11.42
CA HIS A 94 -13.47 -4.19 11.53
C HIS A 94 -14.34 -2.97 11.13
N PRO A 95 -15.26 -2.50 12.00
CA PRO A 95 -16.20 -1.43 11.66
C PRO A 95 -15.50 -0.12 11.26
N ARG A 96 -14.37 0.23 11.89
CA ARG A 96 -13.59 1.42 11.57
C ARG A 96 -12.94 1.33 10.18
N LEU A 97 -12.42 0.16 9.78
CA LEU A 97 -11.91 -0.04 8.42
C LEU A 97 -13.04 0.01 7.40
N ARG A 98 -14.17 -0.61 7.73
CA ARG A 98 -15.36 -0.55 6.88
C ARG A 98 -15.80 0.89 6.65
N GLU A 99 -15.87 1.71 7.69
CA GLU A 99 -16.18 3.13 7.57
C GLU A 99 -15.19 3.86 6.63
N CYS A 100 -13.88 3.59 6.73
CA CYS A 100 -12.91 4.14 5.80
C CYS A 100 -13.25 3.80 4.34
N PHE A 101 -13.61 2.55 4.04
CA PHE A 101 -14.02 2.17 2.68
C PHE A 101 -15.31 2.85 2.24
N GLU A 102 -16.32 2.97 3.10
CA GLU A 102 -17.58 3.66 2.80
C GLU A 102 -17.36 5.14 2.49
N ARG A 103 -16.46 5.82 3.22
CA ARG A 103 -16.07 7.21 2.94
C ARG A 103 -15.35 7.35 1.60
N VAL A 104 -14.40 6.47 1.32
CA VAL A 104 -13.70 6.45 0.03
C VAL A 104 -14.67 6.16 -1.12
N ALA A 105 -15.65 5.28 -0.94
CA ALA A 105 -16.70 5.02 -1.92
C ALA A 105 -17.46 6.30 -2.30
N VAL A 106 -17.89 7.06 -1.30
CA VAL A 106 -18.59 8.34 -1.52
C VAL A 106 -17.68 9.35 -2.23
N MET A 107 -16.47 9.56 -1.75
CA MET A 107 -15.52 10.50 -2.36
C MET A 107 -15.22 10.14 -3.82
N SER A 108 -14.95 8.89 -4.10
CA SER A 108 -14.59 8.42 -5.44
C SER A 108 -15.77 8.43 -6.41
N SER A 109 -17.00 8.19 -5.93
CA SER A 109 -18.22 8.26 -6.78
C SER A 109 -18.51 9.67 -7.26
N ASN A 110 -18.15 10.69 -6.48
CA ASN A 110 -18.31 12.10 -6.86
C ASN A 110 -17.37 12.54 -7.98
N LYS A 111 -16.39 11.69 -8.33
CA LYS A 111 -15.40 11.97 -9.38
C LYS A 111 -15.34 10.80 -10.36
N PRO A 112 -16.21 10.79 -11.37
CA PRO A 112 -16.24 9.70 -12.34
C PRO A 112 -14.91 9.61 -13.10
N LEU A 113 -14.50 8.38 -13.44
CA LEU A 113 -13.35 8.17 -14.32
C LEU A 113 -13.62 8.83 -15.68
N PRO A 114 -12.58 9.38 -16.33
CA PRO A 114 -12.70 9.80 -17.72
C PRO A 114 -13.17 8.62 -18.58
N GLY A 115 -14.02 8.90 -19.57
CA GLY A 115 -14.41 7.90 -20.55
C GLY A 115 -13.24 7.53 -21.45
N GLY A 116 -13.17 6.26 -21.86
CA GLY A 116 -12.15 5.76 -22.78
C GLY A 116 -11.46 4.49 -22.30
N ALA A 117 -10.59 3.96 -23.14
CA ALA A 117 -9.80 2.78 -22.81
C ALA A 117 -8.67 3.10 -21.84
N ASN A 118 -8.20 2.09 -21.11
CA ASN A 118 -7.02 2.12 -20.26
C ASN A 118 -7.11 3.05 -19.03
N TYR A 119 -8.32 3.45 -18.64
CA TYR A 119 -8.59 4.08 -17.34
C TYR A 119 -9.06 3.01 -16.36
N GLY A 120 -8.59 3.10 -15.12
CA GLY A 120 -8.99 2.17 -14.07
C GLY A 120 -9.02 2.82 -12.71
N ARG A 121 -9.96 2.37 -11.87
CA ARG A 121 -10.04 2.68 -10.45
C ARG A 121 -9.77 1.42 -9.65
N GLY A 122 -8.91 1.53 -8.65
CA GLY A 122 -8.61 0.45 -7.71
C GLY A 122 -8.82 0.89 -6.27
N PHE A 123 -9.19 -0.07 -5.43
CA PHE A 123 -9.40 0.13 -4.00
C PHE A 123 -8.42 -0.73 -3.21
N ALA A 124 -8.01 -0.22 -2.07
CA ALA A 124 -7.28 -0.98 -1.07
C ALA A 124 -7.50 -0.40 0.32
N GLY A 125 -7.40 -1.24 1.35
CA GLY A 125 -7.45 -0.79 2.72
C GLY A 125 -6.52 -1.59 3.61
N GLY A 126 -6.27 -1.08 4.82
CA GLY A 126 -5.39 -1.75 5.75
C GLY A 126 -5.53 -1.26 7.17
N ILE A 127 -4.94 -2.05 8.06
CA ILE A 127 -4.86 -1.74 9.50
C ILE A 127 -3.38 -1.63 9.86
N PHE A 128 -3.01 -0.50 10.47
CA PHE A 128 -1.66 -0.29 10.97
C PHE A 128 -1.65 -0.30 12.49
N ASP A 129 -0.74 -1.10 13.07
CA ASP A 129 -0.59 -1.28 14.53
C ASP A 129 -1.87 -1.69 15.28
N GLY A 130 -2.86 -2.27 14.58
CA GLY A 130 -4.13 -2.69 15.18
C GLY A 130 -5.03 -1.54 15.65
N ARG A 131 -4.64 -0.28 15.43
CA ARG A 131 -5.32 0.91 15.96
C ARG A 131 -5.63 1.97 14.92
N CYS A 132 -4.95 1.95 13.79
CA CYS A 132 -5.12 2.90 12.71
C CYS A 132 -5.69 2.19 11.49
N TYR A 133 -6.64 2.83 10.84
CA TYR A 133 -7.39 2.26 9.72
C TYR A 133 -7.33 3.22 8.55
N VAL A 134 -7.22 2.66 7.36
CA VAL A 134 -7.18 3.45 6.13
C VAL A 134 -7.81 2.69 4.99
N ALA A 135 -8.54 3.41 4.14
CA ALA A 135 -8.91 2.97 2.81
C ALA A 135 -8.51 4.02 1.79
N ILE A 136 -8.16 3.56 0.60
CA ILE A 136 -7.71 4.42 -0.51
C ILE A 136 -8.35 3.92 -1.80
N SER A 137 -8.79 4.85 -2.63
CA SER A 137 -8.99 4.60 -4.06
C SER A 137 -7.94 5.34 -4.87
N ALA A 138 -7.51 4.75 -5.97
CA ALA A 138 -6.63 5.38 -6.95
C ALA A 138 -7.26 5.28 -8.34
N ASP A 139 -7.20 6.37 -9.09
CA ASP A 139 -7.56 6.43 -10.50
C ASP A 139 -6.29 6.52 -11.33
N VAL A 140 -6.14 5.65 -12.31
CA VAL A 140 -4.97 5.64 -13.18
C VAL A 140 -5.35 5.68 -14.65
N HIS A 141 -4.41 6.15 -15.46
CA HIS A 141 -4.41 6.00 -16.91
C HIS A 141 -3.14 5.29 -17.34
N VAL A 142 -3.29 4.20 -18.09
CA VAL A 142 -2.19 3.49 -18.75
C VAL A 142 -2.12 4.00 -20.18
N ASP A 143 -1.26 5.00 -20.39
CA ASP A 143 -1.09 5.66 -21.68
C ASP A 143 -0.19 4.81 -22.58
N VAL A 144 -0.79 4.17 -23.56
CA VAL A 144 -0.11 3.25 -24.49
C VAL A 144 0.77 4.02 -25.48
N ASP A 145 0.35 5.21 -25.87
CA ASP A 145 1.07 6.03 -26.87
C ASP A 145 2.37 6.60 -26.29
N THR A 146 2.30 7.10 -25.06
CA THR A 146 3.47 7.66 -24.37
C THR A 146 4.22 6.65 -23.52
N GLN A 147 3.72 5.42 -23.43
CA GLN A 147 4.27 4.32 -22.60
C GLN A 147 4.41 4.72 -21.12
N LYS A 148 3.42 5.40 -20.57
CA LYS A 148 3.43 5.90 -19.18
C LYS A 148 2.21 5.44 -18.41
N ILE A 149 2.43 5.19 -17.13
CA ILE A 149 1.37 5.00 -16.14
C ILE A 149 1.24 6.31 -15.37
N ARG A 150 0.05 6.88 -15.32
CA ARG A 150 -0.23 8.12 -14.60
C ARG A 150 -1.29 7.87 -13.53
N VAL A 151 -0.99 8.26 -12.30
CA VAL A 151 -2.01 8.39 -11.25
C VAL A 151 -2.69 9.73 -11.45
N LEU A 152 -4.01 9.73 -11.60
CA LEU A 152 -4.79 10.92 -11.90
C LEU A 152 -5.40 11.54 -10.66
N HIS A 153 -5.88 10.67 -9.76
CA HIS A 153 -6.57 11.07 -8.55
C HIS A 153 -6.46 9.98 -7.48
N MET A 154 -6.43 10.37 -6.22
CA MET A 154 -6.54 9.45 -5.10
C MET A 154 -7.48 10.00 -4.04
N CYS A 155 -8.41 9.16 -3.56
CA CYS A 155 -9.18 9.43 -2.35
C CYS A 155 -8.58 8.64 -1.19
N CYS A 156 -8.50 9.24 0.00
CA CYS A 156 -8.03 8.59 1.21
C CYS A 156 -8.93 8.92 2.38
N ALA A 157 -9.47 7.92 3.05
CA ALA A 157 -10.12 8.06 4.35
C ALA A 157 -9.27 7.37 5.40
N GLN A 158 -8.93 8.08 6.49
CA GLN A 158 -8.06 7.57 7.55
C GLN A 158 -8.64 7.86 8.93
N ASP A 159 -8.63 6.83 9.77
CA ASP A 159 -9.02 6.86 11.18
C ASP A 159 -7.84 6.47 12.07
N VAL A 160 -7.42 7.40 12.93
CA VAL A 160 -6.34 7.20 13.92
C VAL A 160 -6.82 7.44 15.35
N GLY A 161 -8.13 7.39 15.59
CA GLY A 161 -8.78 7.83 16.81
C GLY A 161 -8.93 9.35 16.84
N LEU A 162 -8.71 9.99 17.98
CA LEU A 162 -8.77 11.44 18.13
C LEU A 162 -7.75 12.13 17.20
N ALA A 163 -8.22 13.01 16.34
CA ALA A 163 -7.39 13.82 15.45
C ALA A 163 -6.87 15.07 16.20
N ILE A 164 -5.75 14.96 16.92
CA ILE A 164 -5.21 16.06 17.76
C ILE A 164 -4.88 17.29 16.92
N ASN A 165 -4.29 17.11 15.74
CA ASN A 165 -3.95 18.19 14.83
C ASN A 165 -4.33 17.79 13.40
N PRO A 166 -5.57 18.09 12.94
CA PRO A 166 -6.03 17.71 11.60
C PRO A 166 -5.16 18.24 10.46
N GLY A 167 -4.60 19.43 10.58
CA GLY A 167 -3.71 20.02 9.57
C GLY A 167 -2.41 19.21 9.39
N GLN A 168 -1.76 18.86 10.49
CA GLN A 168 -0.56 18.02 10.46
C GLN A 168 -0.87 16.59 10.00
N LEU A 169 -2.01 16.04 10.45
CA LEU A 169 -2.46 14.72 10.03
C LEU A 169 -2.71 14.68 8.53
N ARG A 170 -3.36 15.70 7.97
CA ARG A 170 -3.55 15.83 6.52
C ARG A 170 -2.22 15.86 5.77
N ALA A 171 -1.25 16.63 6.22
CA ALA A 171 0.09 16.69 5.61
C ALA A 171 0.80 15.33 5.66
N GLN A 172 0.63 14.55 6.73
CA GLN A 172 1.15 13.19 6.80
C GLN A 172 0.46 12.26 5.79
N ILE A 173 -0.85 12.37 5.61
CA ILE A 173 -1.59 11.58 4.62
C ILE A 173 -1.12 11.94 3.20
N GLU A 174 -1.06 13.22 2.85
CA GLU A 174 -0.57 13.70 1.55
C GLU A 174 0.83 13.16 1.24
N SER A 175 1.75 13.25 2.21
CA SER A 175 3.09 12.67 2.09
C SER A 175 3.07 11.16 1.84
N ASN A 176 2.21 10.40 2.55
CA ASN A 176 2.06 8.96 2.34
C ASN A 176 1.54 8.63 0.93
N LEU A 177 0.60 9.42 0.41
CA LEU A 177 0.07 9.22 -0.95
C LEU A 177 1.14 9.48 -2.01
N VAL A 178 1.97 10.52 -1.84
CA VAL A 178 3.13 10.78 -2.71
C VAL A 178 4.12 9.61 -2.67
N TRP A 179 4.47 9.12 -1.50
CA TRP A 179 5.36 7.98 -1.35
C TRP A 179 4.76 6.69 -1.92
N SER A 180 3.43 6.56 -1.90
CA SER A 180 2.73 5.43 -2.53
C SER A 180 2.95 5.40 -4.05
N ILE A 181 2.96 6.57 -4.69
CA ILE A 181 3.26 6.69 -6.13
C ILE A 181 4.72 6.27 -6.39
N GLY A 182 5.65 6.75 -5.58
CA GLY A 182 7.05 6.35 -5.65
C GLY A 182 7.23 4.85 -5.55
N MET A 183 6.72 4.25 -4.49
CA MET A 183 6.80 2.81 -4.25
C MET A 183 6.13 1.99 -5.36
N ALA A 184 4.98 2.45 -5.86
CA ALA A 184 4.23 1.70 -6.87
C ALA A 184 4.85 1.77 -8.26
N LEU A 185 5.48 2.90 -8.65
CA LEU A 185 5.80 3.17 -10.06
C LEU A 185 7.26 3.54 -10.33
N LEU A 186 8.05 4.02 -9.34
CA LEU A 186 9.32 4.69 -9.61
C LEU A 186 10.50 4.14 -8.80
N GLU A 187 10.33 4.01 -7.49
CA GLU A 187 11.44 3.77 -6.56
C GLU A 187 11.94 2.34 -6.66
N ARG A 188 13.16 2.19 -7.16
CA ARG A 188 13.79 0.88 -7.37
C ARG A 188 15.22 0.90 -6.88
N PHE A 189 15.50 0.01 -5.94
CA PHE A 189 16.87 -0.24 -5.49
C PHE A 189 17.45 -1.41 -6.30
N GLU A 190 18.53 -1.14 -7.02
CA GLU A 190 19.15 -2.12 -7.90
C GLU A 190 20.56 -2.46 -7.44
N VAL A 191 20.83 -3.77 -7.40
CA VAL A 191 22.16 -4.33 -7.13
C VAL A 191 22.53 -5.22 -8.31
N ALA A 192 23.69 -4.96 -8.92
CA ALA A 192 24.25 -5.77 -9.98
C ALA A 192 25.76 -5.94 -9.74
N ASP A 193 26.31 -7.11 -10.01
CA ASP A 193 27.73 -7.43 -9.86
C ASP A 193 28.30 -7.06 -8.46
N ASN A 194 27.54 -7.34 -7.41
CA ASN A 194 27.81 -6.99 -6.00
C ASN A 194 27.97 -5.48 -5.73
N ASN A 195 27.51 -4.63 -6.63
CA ASN A 195 27.53 -3.18 -6.46
C ASN A 195 26.12 -2.60 -6.47
N ILE A 196 25.90 -1.56 -5.66
CA ILE A 196 24.69 -0.77 -5.66
C ILE A 196 24.68 0.10 -6.91
N GLN A 197 23.67 -0.08 -7.76
CA GLN A 197 23.49 0.70 -8.98
C GLN A 197 22.70 1.98 -8.70
N SER A 198 21.72 1.92 -7.80
CA SER A 198 20.88 3.06 -7.41
C SER A 198 21.58 3.89 -6.35
N SER A 199 22.54 4.74 -6.76
CA SER A 199 23.43 5.45 -5.83
C SER A 199 23.10 6.93 -5.64
N ASN A 200 22.26 7.52 -6.52
CA ASN A 200 21.93 8.96 -6.46
C ASN A 200 20.56 9.21 -7.10
N PHE A 201 20.00 10.44 -6.98
CA PHE A 201 18.71 10.84 -7.51
C PHE A 201 18.63 10.99 -9.04
N ASP A 202 19.70 10.75 -9.76
CA ASP A 202 19.72 10.60 -11.22
C ASP A 202 19.28 9.20 -11.68
N ASN A 203 19.49 8.19 -10.82
CA ASN A 203 19.15 6.79 -11.11
C ASN A 203 18.26 6.12 -10.03
N TYR A 204 18.08 6.73 -8.86
CA TYR A 204 17.01 6.41 -7.92
C TYR A 204 15.89 7.44 -8.05
N LEU A 205 14.88 7.11 -8.85
CA LEU A 205 13.81 8.04 -9.19
C LEU A 205 12.81 8.15 -8.04
N ILE A 206 12.44 9.39 -7.71
CA ILE A 206 11.38 9.72 -6.76
C ILE A 206 10.28 10.53 -7.46
N PRO A 207 9.05 10.57 -6.93
CA PRO A 207 7.98 11.39 -7.49
C PRO A 207 8.35 12.88 -7.50
N ARG A 208 8.02 13.56 -8.59
CA ARG A 208 8.22 14.99 -8.79
C ARG A 208 6.87 15.71 -8.91
N MET A 209 6.85 17.03 -8.87
CA MET A 209 5.63 17.83 -8.97
C MET A 209 4.74 17.49 -10.19
N GLN A 210 5.36 17.11 -11.31
CA GLN A 210 4.64 16.72 -12.52
C GLN A 210 3.93 15.36 -12.41
N ASP A 211 4.31 14.54 -11.41
CA ASP A 211 3.76 13.21 -11.18
C ASP A 211 2.60 13.25 -10.16
N MET A 212 2.34 14.44 -9.60
CA MET A 212 1.34 14.59 -8.53
C MET A 212 -0.08 14.57 -9.08
N PRO A 213 -0.93 13.67 -8.59
CA PRO A 213 -2.37 13.68 -8.85
C PRO A 213 -3.08 14.68 -7.94
N SER A 214 -4.38 14.83 -8.13
CA SER A 214 -5.23 15.46 -7.11
C SER A 214 -5.55 14.48 -5.99
N PHE A 215 -5.68 15.01 -4.75
CA PHE A 215 -6.01 14.23 -3.56
C PHE A 215 -7.32 14.73 -2.93
N ASP A 216 -8.23 13.79 -2.63
CA ASP A 216 -9.37 14.02 -1.73
C ASP A 216 -9.12 13.23 -0.45
N ILE A 217 -9.07 13.94 0.70
CA ILE A 217 -8.68 13.34 1.97
C ILE A 217 -9.76 13.63 3.01
N GLU A 218 -10.24 12.57 3.63
CA GLU A 218 -11.14 12.62 4.78
C GLU A 218 -10.43 12.04 6.02
N ILE A 219 -10.41 12.81 7.08
CA ILE A 219 -9.93 12.39 8.40
C ILE A 219 -11.17 12.04 9.22
N ILE A 220 -11.29 10.77 9.59
CA ILE A 220 -12.36 10.30 10.46
C ILE A 220 -11.92 10.55 11.91
N ASP A 221 -12.46 11.63 12.50
CA ASP A 221 -12.16 11.99 13.88
C ASP A 221 -13.02 11.18 14.85
N GLN A 222 -12.38 10.52 15.80
CA GLN A 222 -13.03 9.69 16.83
C GLN A 222 -12.69 10.20 18.24
N PRO A 223 -13.35 11.26 18.74
CA PRO A 223 -13.00 11.88 20.01
C PRO A 223 -13.04 10.95 21.23
N GLY A 224 -13.80 9.86 21.15
CA GLY A 224 -13.90 8.85 22.21
C GLY A 224 -12.80 7.78 22.17
N ILE A 225 -11.91 7.79 21.16
CA ILE A 225 -10.85 6.81 20.96
C ILE A 225 -9.50 7.49 21.15
N PRO A 226 -8.59 6.93 21.98
CA PRO A 226 -7.25 7.49 22.14
C PRO A 226 -6.52 7.66 20.80
N PRO A 227 -5.76 8.75 20.63
CA PRO A 227 -5.02 8.99 19.39
C PRO A 227 -3.95 7.93 19.17
N ALA A 228 -3.69 7.61 17.93
CA ALA A 228 -2.63 6.71 17.51
C ALA A 228 -1.66 7.39 16.54
N GLY A 229 -0.53 6.75 16.26
CA GLY A 229 0.49 7.27 15.35
C GLY A 229 -0.03 7.35 13.92
N ALA A 230 0.07 8.53 13.30
CA ALA A 230 -0.53 8.84 12.00
C ALA A 230 0.48 8.92 10.84
N GLY A 231 1.77 8.84 11.13
CA GLY A 231 2.83 9.14 10.16
C GLY A 231 2.97 8.15 9.01
N GLU A 232 2.49 6.92 9.14
CA GLU A 232 2.79 5.80 8.23
C GLU A 232 1.54 5.14 7.62
N VAL A 233 0.36 5.49 8.11
CA VAL A 233 -0.85 4.70 7.92
C VAL A 233 -1.30 4.61 6.46
N ALA A 234 -1.41 5.74 5.75
CA ALA A 234 -1.92 5.74 4.38
C ALA A 234 -0.98 5.01 3.39
N LEU A 235 0.33 4.95 3.68
CA LEU A 235 1.28 4.23 2.83
C LEU A 235 1.02 2.71 2.81
N VAL A 236 0.38 2.17 3.84
CA VAL A 236 0.06 0.73 3.93
C VAL A 236 -0.80 0.28 2.75
N ALA A 237 -1.78 1.10 2.31
CA ALA A 237 -2.75 0.74 1.29
C ALA A 237 -2.52 1.42 -0.07
N GLY A 238 -1.77 2.54 -0.10
CA GLY A 238 -1.64 3.35 -1.30
C GLY A 238 -1.05 2.62 -2.51
N PRO A 239 0.08 1.91 -2.40
CA PRO A 239 0.65 1.16 -3.52
C PRO A 239 -0.29 0.07 -4.03
N SER A 240 -1.07 -0.54 -3.14
CA SER A 240 -2.05 -1.58 -3.49
C SER A 240 -3.21 -1.01 -4.30
N ALA A 241 -3.74 0.17 -3.90
CA ALA A 241 -4.81 0.84 -4.63
C ALA A 241 -4.36 1.19 -6.06
N ILE A 242 -3.13 1.69 -6.23
CA ILE A 242 -2.55 1.98 -7.55
C ILE A 242 -2.40 0.70 -8.38
N ALA A 243 -1.89 -0.38 -7.81
CA ALA A 243 -1.73 -1.66 -8.52
C ALA A 243 -3.08 -2.26 -8.95
N ASN A 244 -4.12 -2.17 -8.10
CA ASN A 244 -5.48 -2.60 -8.43
C ASN A 244 -6.11 -1.73 -9.52
N ALA A 245 -5.83 -0.42 -9.50
CA ALA A 245 -6.28 0.49 -10.55
C ALA A 245 -5.63 0.16 -11.91
N ILE A 246 -4.33 -0.18 -11.94
CA ILE A 246 -3.62 -0.64 -13.14
C ILE A 246 -4.23 -1.95 -13.64
N ARG A 247 -4.56 -2.88 -12.74
CA ARG A 247 -5.24 -4.13 -13.10
C ARG A 247 -6.57 -3.86 -13.80
N ASN A 248 -7.36 -2.92 -13.29
CA ASN A 248 -8.65 -2.56 -13.86
C ASN A 248 -8.53 -1.78 -15.19
N ALA A 249 -7.44 -1.01 -15.36
CA ALA A 249 -7.15 -0.28 -16.59
C ALA A 249 -6.64 -1.17 -17.74
N SER A 250 -5.84 -2.19 -17.43
CA SER A 250 -5.04 -2.91 -18.43
C SER A 250 -5.24 -4.42 -18.46
N GLY A 251 -5.91 -4.98 -17.46
CA GLY A 251 -5.97 -6.44 -17.27
C GLY A 251 -4.70 -7.05 -16.64
N PHE A 252 -3.60 -6.31 -16.52
CA PHE A 252 -2.35 -6.79 -15.97
C PHE A 252 -2.34 -6.85 -14.45
N ARG A 253 -2.07 -8.01 -13.86
CA ARG A 253 -1.86 -8.16 -12.41
C ARG A 253 -0.39 -8.06 -12.05
N ALA A 254 -0.03 -6.97 -11.37
CA ALA A 254 1.30 -6.82 -10.82
C ALA A 254 1.52 -7.76 -9.62
N VAL A 255 2.66 -8.43 -9.57
CA VAL A 255 3.12 -9.29 -8.47
C VAL A 255 4.40 -8.77 -7.82
N LYS A 256 4.92 -7.66 -8.32
CA LYS A 256 6.11 -6.96 -7.81
C LYS A 256 5.93 -5.45 -7.96
N LEU A 257 6.64 -4.69 -7.16
CA LEU A 257 6.78 -3.24 -7.24
C LEU A 257 8.26 -2.85 -7.45
N PRO A 258 8.52 -1.72 -8.09
CA PRO A 258 7.60 -0.87 -8.82
C PRO A 258 7.10 -1.52 -10.12
N ILE A 259 5.94 -1.07 -10.60
CA ILE A 259 5.31 -1.52 -11.84
C ILE A 259 5.83 -0.66 -12.99
N ALA A 260 6.53 -1.27 -13.93
CA ALA A 260 6.96 -0.58 -15.15
C ALA A 260 5.91 -0.77 -16.27
N PHE A 261 5.83 0.20 -17.20
CA PHE A 261 4.97 0.07 -18.37
C PHE A 261 5.30 -1.20 -19.20
N SER A 262 6.58 -1.56 -19.29
CA SER A 262 7.03 -2.77 -19.95
C SER A 262 6.47 -4.08 -19.35
N ASP A 263 6.15 -4.07 -18.06
CA ASP A 263 5.54 -5.24 -17.41
C ASP A 263 4.09 -5.45 -17.92
N ILE A 264 3.38 -4.35 -18.21
CA ILE A 264 1.99 -4.38 -18.71
C ILE A 264 1.94 -4.89 -20.16
N THR A 265 2.85 -4.44 -21.02
CA THR A 265 2.87 -4.79 -22.45
C THR A 265 3.14 -6.26 -22.70
N SER A 266 3.81 -6.95 -21.78
CA SER A 266 3.98 -8.40 -21.85
C SER A 266 2.66 -9.17 -21.68
N GLY A 267 1.63 -8.55 -21.09
CA GLY A 267 0.27 -9.11 -20.94
C GLY A 267 -0.67 -8.84 -22.12
N PHE A 268 -0.36 -7.86 -22.99
CA PHE A 268 -1.16 -7.55 -24.18
C PHE A 268 -0.83 -8.47 -25.39
N LYS A 269 0.02 -9.48 -25.23
CA LYS A 269 0.29 -10.47 -26.26
C LYS A 269 -0.72 -11.61 -26.16
N ALA A 270 -1.89 -11.40 -26.71
CA ALA A 270 -2.75 -12.48 -27.25
C ALA A 270 -3.87 -11.87 -28.08
#